data_461fddbb4a1d6bf6444dfd221782da9a
#
_entry.id   461fddbb4a1d6bf6444dfd221782da9a
#
_cell.length_a   1.000
_cell.length_b   1.000
_cell.length_c   1.000
_cell.angle_alpha   90.00
_cell.angle_beta   90.00
_cell.angle_gamma   90.00
#
_symmetry.space_group_name_H-M   'P 1'
#
loop_
_entity.id
_entity.type
_entity.pdbx_description
1 polymer ?
#
loop_
_entity_poly.entity_id
_entity_poly.type
_entity_poly.pdbx_seq_one_letter_code
_entity_poly.pdbx_strand_id
1 'polypeptide(L)'
;MKKRILYLLTAALMIGACTPIEIREESGPIVPASAFEYTITNDPVNDYILYLDNQTPEVMFSWDYAWGVTRQQKDTVRMLVPGTYTIKITALTAGGIVNDEKTITVTKADPTAFQEPEWEYLSNKAAGKTWIWDDTQPGPWGNGGFKGCNAPCWWVVNMTDLAGRGVGSDEMTFDLNGGRNLTLKSASVPSAGPIKGTFDIDLTVFKEGWDVGTLTTTNTTVINGIYTNNSNAVVENFYILKLDEDELVLSSPEPGVTGDWGTAWFWMFKPKSK
;
A
#
# COMPACT_ATOMS: atom_id res chain seq x y z
N MET A 1 -64.90 -27.19 25.57
CA MET A 1 -64.29 -27.86 24.41
C MET A 1 -64.23 -26.96 23.18
N LYS A 2 -65.26 -26.18 22.83
CA LYS A 2 -65.28 -25.30 21.62
C LYS A 2 -64.16 -24.23 21.58
N LYS A 3 -63.80 -23.60 22.70
CA LYS A 3 -62.71 -22.59 22.74
C LYS A 3 -61.31 -23.17 22.49
N ARG A 4 -61.03 -24.40 22.90
CA ARG A 4 -59.72 -25.04 22.68
C ARG A 4 -59.51 -25.47 21.23
N ILE A 5 -60.58 -25.82 20.53
CA ILE A 5 -60.55 -26.17 19.08
C ILE A 5 -60.29 -24.91 18.27
N LEU A 6 -60.86 -23.78 18.67
CA LEU A 6 -60.65 -22.50 17.98
C LEU A 6 -59.17 -22.02 18.05
N TYR A 7 -58.49 -22.17 19.22
CA TYR A 7 -57.08 -21.83 19.40
C TYR A 7 -56.17 -22.80 18.62
N LEU A 8 -56.52 -24.06 18.47
CA LEU A 8 -55.77 -25.02 17.65
C LEU A 8 -55.92 -24.70 16.15
N LEU A 9 -57.06 -24.27 15.68
CA LEU A 9 -57.29 -23.87 14.30
C LEU A 9 -56.53 -22.55 13.94
N THR A 10 -56.52 -21.56 14.85
CA THR A 10 -55.72 -20.31 14.66
C THR A 10 -54.24 -20.57 14.70
N ALA A 11 -53.72 -21.47 15.55
CA ALA A 11 -52.32 -21.84 15.59
C ALA A 11 -51.89 -22.59 14.31
N ALA A 12 -52.74 -23.44 13.75
CA ALA A 12 -52.44 -24.15 12.50
C ALA A 12 -52.44 -23.25 11.27
N LEU A 13 -53.22 -22.16 11.25
CA LEU A 13 -53.21 -21.17 10.17
C LEU A 13 -51.95 -20.28 10.17
N MET A 14 -51.28 -20.11 11.32
CA MET A 14 -50.04 -19.29 11.41
C MET A 14 -48.76 -20.03 10.94
N ILE A 15 -48.78 -21.33 10.83
CA ILE A 15 -47.63 -22.13 10.39
C ILE A 15 -47.50 -22.18 8.85
N GLY A 16 -48.58 -21.89 8.14
CA GLY A 16 -48.62 -21.93 6.66
C GLY A 16 -48.24 -20.64 5.94
N ALA A 17 -47.93 -19.55 6.70
CA ALA A 17 -47.85 -18.21 6.11
C ALA A 17 -46.44 -17.69 5.78
N CYS A 18 -45.38 -18.49 5.90
CA CYS A 18 -44.03 -18.05 5.59
C CYS A 18 -43.20 -19.17 4.98
N THR A 19 -43.56 -19.60 3.78
CA THR A 19 -42.52 -20.06 2.85
C THR A 19 -42.24 -18.91 1.91
N PRO A 20 -41.08 -18.20 2.04
CA PRO A 20 -40.69 -17.27 1.01
C PRO A 20 -40.44 -18.07 -0.26
N ILE A 21 -41.28 -17.86 -1.28
CA ILE A 21 -40.98 -18.34 -2.63
C ILE A 21 -39.79 -17.45 -3.09
N GLU A 22 -38.58 -17.86 -2.74
CA GLU A 22 -37.38 -17.33 -3.43
C GLU A 22 -37.40 -17.91 -4.85
N ILE A 23 -37.96 -17.17 -5.79
CA ILE A 23 -37.65 -17.39 -7.20
C ILE A 23 -36.19 -16.94 -7.37
N ARG A 24 -35.25 -17.85 -7.14
CA ARG A 24 -33.87 -17.65 -7.56
C ARG A 24 -33.86 -17.78 -9.07
N GLU A 25 -33.72 -16.65 -9.76
CA GLU A 25 -33.35 -16.71 -11.17
C GLU A 25 -32.05 -17.50 -11.25
N GLU A 26 -31.97 -18.46 -12.15
CA GLU A 26 -30.73 -19.18 -12.41
C GLU A 26 -29.70 -18.18 -12.89
N SER A 27 -28.50 -18.25 -12.33
CA SER A 27 -27.39 -17.45 -12.80
C SER A 27 -27.14 -17.77 -14.27
N GLY A 28 -26.94 -16.75 -15.08
CA GLY A 28 -26.63 -16.92 -16.50
C GLY A 28 -25.31 -17.67 -16.74
N PRO A 29 -24.88 -17.84 -17.98
CA PRO A 29 -23.66 -18.54 -18.29
C PRO A 29 -22.43 -17.76 -17.86
N ILE A 30 -21.39 -18.46 -17.41
CA ILE A 30 -20.05 -17.88 -17.23
C ILE A 30 -19.44 -17.69 -18.60
N VAL A 31 -18.98 -16.47 -18.91
CA VAL A 31 -18.16 -16.18 -20.09
C VAL A 31 -16.70 -16.42 -19.69
N PRO A 32 -15.99 -17.42 -20.25
CA PRO A 32 -14.60 -17.70 -19.89
C PRO A 32 -13.66 -16.61 -20.38
N ALA A 33 -12.51 -16.40 -19.72
CA ALA A 33 -11.53 -15.39 -20.10
C ALA A 33 -11.06 -15.51 -21.57
N SER A 34 -11.00 -16.72 -22.11
CA SER A 34 -10.65 -16.98 -23.52
C SER A 34 -11.67 -16.43 -24.55
N ALA A 35 -12.86 -16.06 -24.10
CA ALA A 35 -13.90 -15.46 -24.93
C ALA A 35 -14.00 -13.94 -24.75
N PHE A 36 -13.11 -13.33 -23.95
CA PHE A 36 -13.09 -11.88 -23.78
C PHE A 36 -12.55 -11.19 -25.03
N GLU A 37 -13.27 -10.19 -25.47
CA GLU A 37 -12.89 -9.29 -26.56
C GLU A 37 -12.54 -7.93 -25.95
N TYR A 38 -11.24 -7.62 -25.87
CA TYR A 38 -10.79 -6.34 -25.34
C TYR A 38 -9.45 -5.92 -25.93
N THR A 39 -9.15 -4.63 -25.83
CA THR A 39 -7.84 -4.08 -26.18
C THR A 39 -7.25 -3.28 -25.05
N ILE A 40 -5.94 -3.38 -24.90
CA ILE A 40 -5.10 -2.50 -24.08
C ILE A 40 -3.97 -2.04 -24.98
N THR A 41 -3.94 -0.75 -25.32
CA THR A 41 -2.95 -0.19 -26.23
C THR A 41 -2.31 1.06 -25.66
N ASN A 42 -1.00 1.20 -25.89
CA ASN A 42 -0.27 2.41 -25.54
C ASN A 42 -0.53 3.50 -26.60
N ASP A 43 -0.56 4.75 -26.18
CA ASP A 43 -0.49 5.88 -27.11
C ASP A 43 0.84 5.84 -27.88
N PRO A 44 0.82 6.03 -29.20
CA PRO A 44 2.02 5.87 -30.04
C PRO A 44 3.09 6.93 -29.79
N VAL A 45 2.74 8.07 -29.20
CA VAL A 45 3.68 9.16 -28.89
C VAL A 45 4.06 9.14 -27.41
N ASN A 46 3.07 8.98 -26.55
CA ASN A 46 3.21 9.03 -25.09
C ASN A 46 2.80 7.69 -24.49
N ASP A 47 3.65 6.69 -24.57
CA ASP A 47 3.35 5.30 -24.24
C ASP A 47 2.92 5.06 -22.78
N TYR A 48 3.06 6.07 -21.92
CA TYR A 48 2.49 6.09 -20.55
C TYR A 48 0.97 6.35 -20.53
N ILE A 49 0.36 6.70 -21.65
CA ILE A 49 -1.09 6.79 -21.79
C ILE A 49 -1.60 5.46 -22.35
N LEU A 50 -2.50 4.81 -21.63
CA LEU A 50 -3.12 3.57 -22.08
C LEU A 50 -4.58 3.78 -22.41
N TYR A 51 -4.99 3.19 -23.51
CA TYR A 51 -6.38 3.08 -23.92
C TYR A 51 -6.88 1.68 -23.56
N LEU A 52 -7.88 1.61 -22.71
CA LEU A 52 -8.58 0.39 -22.30
C LEU A 52 -9.92 0.35 -23.00
N ASP A 53 -10.25 -0.76 -23.66
CA ASP A 53 -11.52 -0.90 -24.37
C ASP A 53 -12.04 -2.34 -24.25
N ASN A 54 -13.13 -2.53 -23.47
CA ASN A 54 -13.84 -3.79 -23.39
C ASN A 54 -14.93 -3.82 -24.47
N GLN A 55 -14.87 -4.82 -25.32
CA GLN A 55 -15.83 -5.06 -26.40
C GLN A 55 -16.64 -6.35 -26.15
N THR A 56 -16.40 -7.05 -25.04
CA THR A 56 -17.11 -8.28 -24.68
C THR A 56 -18.57 -7.96 -24.37
N PRO A 57 -19.54 -8.49 -25.13
CA PRO A 57 -20.95 -8.23 -24.89
C PRO A 57 -21.42 -8.70 -23.50
N GLU A 58 -22.22 -7.89 -22.82
CA GLU A 58 -22.86 -8.21 -21.54
C GLU A 58 -21.89 -8.55 -20.38
N VAL A 59 -20.61 -8.22 -20.52
CA VAL A 59 -19.59 -8.42 -19.48
C VAL A 59 -19.04 -7.06 -19.04
N MET A 60 -19.00 -6.84 -17.73
CA MET A 60 -18.45 -5.60 -17.15
C MET A 60 -17.05 -5.86 -16.62
N PHE A 61 -16.08 -5.04 -17.05
CA PHE A 61 -14.71 -5.13 -16.57
C PHE A 61 -14.43 -4.12 -15.45
N SER A 62 -13.61 -4.56 -14.48
CA SER A 62 -12.85 -3.71 -13.58
C SER A 62 -11.38 -3.92 -13.92
N TRP A 63 -10.70 -2.83 -14.28
CA TRP A 63 -9.29 -2.83 -14.67
C TRP A 63 -8.44 -2.32 -13.51
N ASP A 64 -7.51 -3.12 -13.03
CA ASP A 64 -6.48 -2.72 -12.06
C ASP A 64 -5.17 -2.56 -12.85
N TYR A 65 -4.69 -1.31 -12.96
CA TYR A 65 -3.53 -0.96 -13.77
C TYR A 65 -2.32 -0.50 -12.94
N ALA A 66 -2.21 -0.98 -11.70
CA ALA A 66 -1.15 -0.70 -10.73
C ALA A 66 -1.16 0.72 -10.13
N TRP A 67 -1.60 1.74 -10.88
CA TRP A 67 -1.72 3.13 -10.42
C TRP A 67 -3.15 3.51 -10.05
N GLY A 68 -4.08 2.59 -10.23
CA GLY A 68 -5.48 2.78 -9.88
C GLY A 68 -6.36 1.68 -10.45
N VAL A 69 -7.66 1.82 -10.18
CA VAL A 69 -8.70 0.91 -10.66
C VAL A 69 -9.76 1.73 -11.39
N THR A 70 -10.14 1.30 -12.58
CA THR A 70 -11.30 1.85 -13.28
C THR A 70 -12.32 0.76 -13.60
N ARG A 71 -13.60 1.14 -13.60
CA ARG A 71 -14.73 0.27 -14.00
C ARG A 71 -15.41 0.76 -15.27
N GLN A 72 -14.82 1.75 -15.92
CA GLN A 72 -15.29 2.19 -17.23
C GLN A 72 -14.97 1.11 -18.26
N GLN A 73 -15.94 0.82 -19.14
CA GLN A 73 -15.73 -0.19 -20.18
C GLN A 73 -14.76 0.29 -21.25
N LYS A 74 -14.68 1.60 -21.42
CA LYS A 74 -13.69 2.28 -22.22
C LYS A 74 -13.12 3.43 -21.44
N ASP A 75 -11.80 3.45 -21.29
CA ASP A 75 -11.12 4.46 -20.47
C ASP A 75 -9.73 4.80 -21.02
N THR A 76 -9.22 5.96 -20.60
CA THR A 76 -7.86 6.40 -20.84
C THR A 76 -7.17 6.61 -19.51
N VAL A 77 -6.18 5.80 -19.22
CA VAL A 77 -5.45 5.83 -17.95
C VAL A 77 -3.99 6.20 -18.15
N ARG A 78 -3.33 6.65 -17.10
CA ARG A 78 -1.93 7.08 -17.15
C ARG A 78 -1.07 6.21 -16.27
N MET A 79 0.03 5.74 -16.82
CA MET A 79 1.10 5.05 -16.11
C MET A 79 2.13 6.09 -15.71
N LEU A 80 2.46 6.18 -14.43
CA LEU A 80 3.23 7.32 -13.93
C LEU A 80 4.73 7.22 -14.23
N VAL A 81 5.27 6.00 -14.28
CA VAL A 81 6.70 5.75 -14.47
C VAL A 81 6.94 4.63 -15.50
N PRO A 82 8.13 4.55 -16.10
CA PRO A 82 8.51 3.43 -16.94
C PRO A 82 8.49 2.11 -16.19
N GLY A 83 8.14 1.03 -16.87
CA GLY A 83 8.12 -0.30 -16.27
C GLY A 83 7.32 -1.30 -17.09
N THR A 84 7.33 -2.54 -16.65
CA THR A 84 6.46 -3.60 -17.14
C THR A 84 5.34 -3.82 -16.14
N TYR A 85 4.11 -3.70 -16.60
CA TYR A 85 2.92 -3.73 -15.77
C TYR A 85 2.02 -4.90 -16.14
N THR A 86 1.46 -5.54 -15.14
CA THR A 86 0.37 -6.49 -15.33
C THR A 86 -0.95 -5.79 -15.03
N ILE A 87 -1.74 -5.56 -16.08
CA ILE A 87 -3.09 -5.05 -15.95
C ILE A 87 -3.99 -6.23 -15.60
N LYS A 88 -4.58 -6.21 -14.42
CA LYS A 88 -5.50 -7.25 -13.96
C LYS A 88 -6.93 -6.87 -14.33
N ILE A 89 -7.67 -7.83 -14.83
CA ILE A 89 -9.06 -7.69 -15.24
C ILE A 89 -9.91 -8.56 -14.34
N THR A 90 -10.88 -7.95 -13.69
CA THR A 90 -11.94 -8.66 -12.98
C THR A 90 -13.23 -8.44 -13.76
N ALA A 91 -13.71 -9.49 -14.39
CA ALA A 91 -14.91 -9.47 -15.25
C ALA A 91 -16.12 -9.97 -14.50
N LEU A 92 -17.20 -9.19 -14.47
CA LEU A 92 -18.51 -9.61 -13.97
C LEU A 92 -19.33 -10.13 -15.15
N THR A 93 -19.59 -11.42 -15.16
CA THR A 93 -20.44 -12.11 -16.14
C THR A 93 -21.79 -12.47 -15.51
N ALA A 94 -22.77 -12.85 -16.32
CA ALA A 94 -24.07 -13.30 -15.80
C ALA A 94 -23.96 -14.56 -14.90
N GLY A 95 -22.90 -15.36 -15.08
CA GLY A 95 -22.66 -16.58 -14.29
C GLY A 95 -21.68 -16.39 -13.12
N GLY A 96 -21.07 -15.22 -12.96
CA GLY A 96 -20.13 -14.95 -11.87
C GLY A 96 -18.88 -14.16 -12.30
N ILE A 97 -17.88 -14.12 -11.42
CA ILE A 97 -16.64 -13.38 -11.62
C ILE A 97 -15.61 -14.27 -12.33
N VAL A 98 -14.95 -13.70 -13.33
CA VAL A 98 -13.83 -14.32 -14.05
C VAL A 98 -12.66 -13.32 -14.07
N ASN A 99 -11.44 -13.80 -13.86
CA ASN A 99 -10.25 -12.98 -13.89
C ASN A 99 -9.42 -13.26 -15.14
N ASP A 100 -8.76 -12.22 -15.64
CA ASP A 100 -7.77 -12.27 -16.71
C ASP A 100 -6.68 -11.26 -16.43
N GLU A 101 -5.57 -11.33 -17.14
CA GLU A 101 -4.49 -10.36 -17.00
C GLU A 101 -3.73 -10.17 -18.31
N LYS A 102 -3.18 -8.97 -18.50
CA LYS A 102 -2.34 -8.64 -19.64
C LYS A 102 -1.13 -7.82 -19.22
N THR A 103 0.05 -8.24 -19.68
CA THR A 103 1.29 -7.50 -19.45
C THR A 103 1.49 -6.46 -20.58
N ILE A 104 1.89 -5.26 -20.18
CA ILE A 104 2.27 -4.15 -21.07
C ILE A 104 3.60 -3.57 -20.62
N THR A 105 4.29 -2.89 -21.52
CA THR A 105 5.53 -2.15 -21.22
C THR A 105 5.33 -0.67 -21.52
N VAL A 106 5.79 0.16 -20.60
CA VAL A 106 5.83 1.62 -20.72
C VAL A 106 7.30 2.04 -20.64
N THR A 107 7.75 2.84 -21.61
CA THR A 107 9.16 3.27 -21.68
C THR A 107 9.38 4.71 -21.25
N LYS A 108 8.33 5.52 -21.23
CA LYS A 108 8.35 6.94 -20.86
C LYS A 108 7.67 7.18 -19.52
N ALA A 109 8.24 8.08 -18.72
CA ALA A 109 7.57 8.60 -17.54
C ALA A 109 6.49 9.61 -17.94
N ASP A 110 5.42 9.68 -17.17
CA ASP A 110 4.50 10.81 -17.19
C ASP A 110 5.24 12.07 -16.69
N PRO A 111 5.41 13.11 -17.52
CA PRO A 111 6.16 14.29 -17.12
C PRO A 111 5.50 15.10 -16.01
N THR A 112 4.25 14.79 -15.65
CA THR A 112 3.52 15.48 -14.59
C THR A 112 3.54 14.72 -13.26
N ALA A 113 4.08 13.49 -13.24
CA ALA A 113 4.14 12.67 -12.04
C ALA A 113 5.46 12.87 -11.28
N PHE A 114 5.40 12.79 -9.96
CA PHE A 114 6.57 12.77 -9.08
C PHE A 114 7.56 13.92 -9.34
N GLN A 115 7.02 15.14 -9.48
CA GLN A 115 7.81 16.34 -9.77
C GLN A 115 8.51 16.88 -8.52
N GLU A 116 7.97 16.66 -7.34
CA GLU A 116 8.56 17.09 -6.08
C GLU A 116 9.86 16.32 -5.84
N PRO A 117 10.95 17.00 -5.44
CA PRO A 117 12.27 16.40 -5.26
C PRO A 117 12.30 15.27 -4.22
N GLU A 118 11.38 15.27 -3.27
CA GLU A 118 11.26 14.27 -2.22
C GLU A 118 11.07 12.85 -2.79
N TRP A 119 10.37 12.72 -3.92
CA TRP A 119 10.24 11.43 -4.60
C TRP A 119 11.59 10.89 -5.07
N GLU A 120 12.45 11.77 -5.58
CA GLU A 120 13.80 11.40 -6.00
C GLU A 120 14.70 11.15 -4.80
N TYR A 121 14.64 12.01 -3.79
CA TYR A 121 15.41 11.83 -2.56
C TYR A 121 15.10 10.49 -1.89
N LEU A 122 13.83 10.11 -1.79
CA LEU A 122 13.44 8.86 -1.15
C LEU A 122 13.80 7.62 -1.98
N SER A 123 13.50 7.64 -3.29
CA SER A 123 13.47 6.43 -4.12
C SER A 123 14.50 6.37 -5.23
N ASN A 124 15.17 7.48 -5.59
CA ASN A 124 15.94 7.58 -6.82
C ASN A 124 15.13 7.10 -8.06
N LYS A 125 13.83 7.33 -8.02
CA LYS A 125 12.84 6.93 -9.03
C LYS A 125 12.92 5.44 -9.39
N ALA A 126 12.97 5.10 -10.68
CA ALA A 126 12.99 3.71 -11.12
C ALA A 126 14.31 2.96 -10.81
N ALA A 127 15.39 3.68 -10.55
CA ALA A 127 16.69 3.07 -10.22
C ALA A 127 16.73 2.45 -8.83
N GLY A 128 15.91 2.96 -7.94
CA GLY A 128 15.85 2.53 -6.54
C GLY A 128 16.93 3.17 -5.66
N LYS A 129 16.58 3.40 -4.41
CA LYS A 129 17.49 3.89 -3.37
C LYS A 129 17.38 3.01 -2.12
N THR A 130 18.52 2.49 -1.68
CA THR A 130 18.58 1.67 -0.47
C THR A 130 19.01 2.53 0.70
N TRP A 131 18.23 2.41 1.78
CA TRP A 131 18.46 3.07 3.05
C TRP A 131 18.91 2.06 4.10
N ILE A 132 19.78 2.50 4.98
CA ILE A 132 20.29 1.77 6.15
C ILE A 132 20.26 2.69 7.37
N TRP A 133 20.42 2.13 8.57
CA TRP A 133 20.58 2.95 9.76
C TRP A 133 21.70 3.99 9.59
N ASP A 134 21.48 5.20 10.08
CA ASP A 134 22.51 6.24 10.08
C ASP A 134 23.49 6.03 11.24
N ASP A 135 24.58 5.32 10.97
CA ASP A 135 25.64 5.03 11.93
C ASP A 135 26.52 6.24 12.26
N THR A 136 26.29 7.39 11.63
CA THR A 136 26.96 8.66 11.98
C THR A 136 26.29 9.35 13.16
N GLN A 137 25.05 8.95 13.48
CA GLN A 137 24.30 9.47 14.61
C GLN A 137 24.63 8.73 15.90
N PRO A 138 24.57 9.40 17.06
CA PRO A 138 24.79 8.76 18.37
C PRO A 138 23.82 7.60 18.63
N GLY A 139 22.62 7.67 18.08
CA GLY A 139 21.62 6.61 18.14
C GLY A 139 20.53 6.84 17.09
N PRO A 140 20.56 6.06 16.02
CA PRO A 140 19.65 6.24 14.89
C PRO A 140 18.22 5.77 15.18
N TRP A 141 17.97 5.18 16.35
CA TRP A 141 16.65 4.72 16.76
C TRP A 141 16.40 4.96 18.25
N GLY A 142 15.13 5.14 18.61
CA GLY A 142 14.72 5.31 20.00
C GLY A 142 13.42 6.08 20.13
N ASN A 143 13.14 6.60 21.32
CA ASN A 143 11.94 7.39 21.55
C ASN A 143 12.23 8.82 22.04
N GLY A 144 11.18 9.63 22.03
CA GLY A 144 11.22 11.03 22.44
C GLY A 144 9.84 11.65 22.43
N GLY A 145 9.79 12.98 22.57
CA GLY A 145 8.54 13.74 22.60
C GLY A 145 7.98 13.98 21.18
N PHE A 146 6.76 13.55 20.93
CA PHE A 146 6.02 13.86 19.70
C PHE A 146 5.94 15.37 19.47
N LYS A 147 6.27 15.83 18.28
CA LYS A 147 6.33 17.26 17.91
C LYS A 147 7.28 18.13 18.76
N GLY A 148 8.00 17.53 19.69
CA GLY A 148 8.96 18.23 20.56
C GLY A 148 10.41 17.87 20.26
N CYS A 149 10.66 16.68 19.69
CA CYS A 149 11.97 16.22 19.29
C CYS A 149 12.02 15.97 17.78
N ASN A 150 13.21 16.11 17.19
CA ASN A 150 13.47 15.83 15.77
C ASN A 150 14.34 14.57 15.58
N ALA A 151 14.69 13.91 16.69
CA ALA A 151 15.49 12.70 16.77
C ALA A 151 15.18 12.01 18.10
N PRO A 152 15.65 10.76 18.35
CA PRO A 152 15.56 10.15 19.67
C PRO A 152 16.15 11.07 20.75
N CYS A 153 15.38 11.38 21.78
CA CYS A 153 15.79 12.36 22.79
C CYS A 153 15.55 11.93 24.25
N TRP A 154 14.82 10.83 24.48
CA TRP A 154 14.61 10.24 25.79
C TRP A 154 15.37 8.93 25.94
N TRP A 155 15.08 7.96 25.10
CA TRP A 155 15.81 6.72 25.02
C TRP A 155 16.45 6.60 23.64
N VAL A 156 17.77 6.50 23.63
CA VAL A 156 18.60 6.55 22.43
C VAL A 156 19.32 5.22 22.30
N VAL A 157 19.13 4.55 21.17
CA VAL A 157 19.68 3.23 20.89
C VAL A 157 20.76 3.36 19.81
N ASN A 158 21.97 2.99 20.15
CA ASN A 158 23.13 3.08 19.26
C ASN A 158 23.25 1.87 18.33
N MET A 159 24.17 1.95 17.36
CA MET A 159 24.38 0.86 16.38
C MET A 159 24.85 -0.44 17.00
N THR A 160 25.62 -0.42 18.09
CA THR A 160 26.06 -1.65 18.79
C THR A 160 24.85 -2.38 19.37
N ASP A 161 23.93 -1.65 19.96
CA ASP A 161 22.70 -2.23 20.51
C ASP A 161 21.79 -2.78 19.39
N LEU A 162 21.64 -2.07 18.27
CA LEU A 162 20.88 -2.54 17.11
C LEU A 162 21.51 -3.81 16.51
N ALA A 163 22.83 -3.85 16.39
CA ALA A 163 23.55 -5.05 15.92
C ALA A 163 23.38 -6.22 16.89
N GLY A 164 23.49 -5.99 18.20
CA GLY A 164 23.24 -6.99 19.23
C GLY A 164 21.82 -7.56 19.21
N ARG A 165 20.90 -6.87 18.62
CA ARG A 165 19.47 -7.24 18.47
C ARG A 165 19.18 -7.85 17.09
N GLY A 166 20.19 -7.94 16.20
CA GLY A 166 20.08 -8.54 14.89
C GLY A 166 19.43 -7.66 13.81
N VAL A 167 19.18 -6.37 14.09
CA VAL A 167 18.55 -5.44 13.14
C VAL A 167 19.47 -4.34 12.61
N GLY A 168 20.73 -4.32 13.10
CA GLY A 168 21.70 -3.26 12.75
C GLY A 168 22.15 -3.28 11.28
N SER A 169 21.96 -4.39 10.57
CA SER A 169 22.35 -4.55 9.16
C SER A 169 21.15 -4.74 8.23
N ASP A 170 19.96 -4.43 8.68
CA ASP A 170 18.76 -4.47 7.85
C ASP A 170 18.82 -3.37 6.78
N GLU A 171 18.21 -3.63 5.65
CA GLU A 171 18.20 -2.74 4.48
C GLU A 171 16.75 -2.56 4.00
N MET A 172 16.42 -1.35 3.58
CA MET A 172 15.16 -1.10 2.87
C MET A 172 15.41 -0.35 1.58
N THR A 173 14.68 -0.72 0.54
CA THR A 173 14.81 -0.10 -0.78
C THR A 173 13.47 0.43 -1.23
N PHE A 174 13.43 1.71 -1.53
CA PHE A 174 12.30 2.35 -2.21
C PHE A 174 12.63 2.47 -3.69
N ASP A 175 11.68 2.15 -4.56
CA ASP A 175 11.79 2.37 -6.01
C ASP A 175 10.43 2.65 -6.64
N LEU A 176 10.46 3.29 -7.82
CA LEU A 176 9.28 3.57 -8.63
C LEU A 176 9.24 2.72 -9.91
N ASN A 177 9.94 1.57 -9.96
CA ASN A 177 9.95 0.70 -11.13
C ASN A 177 8.66 -0.12 -11.22
N GLY A 178 7.74 0.33 -12.05
CA GLY A 178 6.46 -0.34 -12.24
C GLY A 178 5.45 -0.15 -11.09
N GLY A 179 5.77 0.69 -10.10
CA GLY A 179 4.92 0.95 -8.94
C GLY A 179 5.70 1.67 -7.84
N ARG A 180 5.04 2.00 -6.76
CA ARG A 180 5.67 2.57 -5.54
C ARG A 180 6.10 1.41 -4.64
N ASN A 181 7.28 0.85 -4.89
CA ASN A 181 7.74 -0.37 -4.26
C ASN A 181 8.59 -0.09 -3.02
N LEU A 182 8.31 -0.81 -1.93
CA LEU A 182 9.17 -0.88 -0.76
C LEU A 182 9.58 -2.33 -0.54
N THR A 183 10.88 -2.57 -0.50
CA THR A 183 11.46 -3.88 -0.20
C THR A 183 12.28 -3.80 1.08
N LEU A 184 11.90 -4.58 2.08
CA LEU A 184 12.65 -4.72 3.33
C LEU A 184 13.44 -6.04 3.31
N LYS A 185 14.73 -5.96 3.59
CA LYS A 185 15.64 -7.09 3.68
C LYS A 185 16.20 -7.17 5.09
N SER A 186 15.80 -8.17 5.84
CA SER A 186 16.33 -8.39 7.19
C SER A 186 17.59 -9.24 7.15
N ALA A 187 18.64 -8.75 7.78
CA ALA A 187 19.90 -9.46 7.93
C ALA A 187 19.80 -10.59 8.98
N SER A 188 18.89 -10.50 9.93
CA SER A 188 18.68 -11.50 10.97
C SER A 188 17.94 -12.74 10.47
N VAL A 189 17.18 -12.65 9.37
CA VAL A 189 16.43 -13.76 8.77
C VAL A 189 16.63 -13.80 7.25
N PRO A 190 17.88 -13.98 6.77
CA PRO A 190 18.16 -13.91 5.33
C PRO A 190 17.47 -15.01 4.52
N SER A 191 17.14 -16.14 5.14
CA SER A 191 16.43 -17.25 4.51
C SER A 191 14.94 -16.96 4.22
N ALA A 192 14.35 -15.99 4.89
CA ALA A 192 12.96 -15.60 4.64
C ALA A 192 12.79 -14.83 3.31
N GLY A 193 13.91 -14.38 2.72
CA GLY A 193 13.88 -13.50 1.55
C GLY A 193 13.40 -12.07 1.88
N PRO A 194 13.39 -11.20 0.88
CA PRO A 194 12.93 -9.82 1.08
C PRO A 194 11.40 -9.76 1.24
N ILE A 195 10.93 -8.94 2.18
CA ILE A 195 9.52 -8.60 2.36
C ILE A 195 9.21 -7.46 1.40
N LYS A 196 8.16 -7.62 0.59
CA LYS A 196 7.77 -6.65 -0.43
C LYS A 196 6.41 -6.06 -0.10
N GLY A 197 6.31 -4.77 -0.29
CA GLY A 197 5.08 -4.01 -0.16
C GLY A 197 5.16 -2.74 -0.98
N THR A 198 4.33 -1.77 -0.62
CA THR A 198 4.26 -0.49 -1.31
C THR A 198 4.40 0.66 -0.31
N PHE A 199 4.69 1.84 -0.83
CA PHE A 199 4.74 3.07 -0.05
C PHE A 199 3.98 4.21 -0.75
N ASP A 200 3.64 5.23 0.01
CA ASP A 200 3.16 6.50 -0.48
C ASP A 200 3.69 7.63 0.39
N ILE A 201 3.90 8.80 -0.20
CA ILE A 201 4.22 10.02 0.54
C ILE A 201 3.17 11.09 0.25
N ASP A 202 2.74 11.77 1.31
CA ASP A 202 1.93 12.98 1.23
C ASP A 202 2.75 14.13 1.80
N LEU A 203 3.06 15.11 0.95
CA LEU A 203 3.89 16.26 1.31
C LEU A 203 3.08 17.39 1.96
N THR A 204 1.86 17.10 2.40
CA THR A 204 1.10 18.01 3.24
C THR A 204 1.73 18.09 4.63
N VAL A 205 2.27 19.24 4.97
CA VAL A 205 2.90 19.52 6.27
C VAL A 205 1.86 19.47 7.38
N PHE A 206 2.10 18.66 8.40
CA PHE A 206 1.23 18.53 9.56
C PHE A 206 1.51 19.62 10.63
N LYS A 207 2.81 19.88 10.89
CA LYS A 207 3.25 20.93 11.82
C LYS A 207 4.43 21.68 11.22
N GLU A 208 4.20 22.93 10.87
CA GLU A 208 5.24 23.81 10.32
C GLU A 208 6.51 23.81 11.18
N GLY A 209 7.67 23.63 10.53
CA GLY A 209 8.98 23.57 11.17
C GLY A 209 9.28 22.27 11.91
N TRP A 210 8.42 21.25 11.82
CA TRP A 210 8.66 19.96 12.43
C TRP A 210 8.67 18.81 11.41
N ASP A 211 7.75 18.76 10.49
CA ASP A 211 7.67 17.74 9.44
C ASP A 211 7.60 18.36 8.03
N VAL A 212 7.85 17.55 7.03
CA VAL A 212 7.72 17.90 5.60
C VAL A 212 6.64 17.09 4.92
N GLY A 213 5.98 16.19 5.63
CA GLY A 213 4.91 15.34 5.14
C GLY A 213 4.83 14.02 5.87
N THR A 214 4.15 13.06 5.26
CA THR A 214 3.96 11.72 5.81
C THR A 214 4.39 10.64 4.83
N LEU A 215 4.84 9.50 5.37
CA LEU A 215 5.11 8.26 4.66
C LEU A 215 4.14 7.19 5.17
N THR A 216 3.42 6.55 4.24
CA THR A 216 2.59 5.38 4.54
C THR A 216 3.15 4.16 3.83
N THR A 217 3.19 3.02 4.52
CA THR A 217 3.63 1.74 3.96
C THR A 217 2.48 0.73 3.99
N THR A 218 2.51 -0.25 3.08
CA THR A 218 1.48 -1.30 3.00
C THR A 218 2.13 -2.65 2.69
N ASN A 219 1.74 -3.69 3.42
CA ASN A 219 2.28 -5.06 3.35
C ASN A 219 3.78 -5.19 3.72
N THR A 220 4.41 -4.12 4.12
CA THR A 220 5.78 -4.06 4.67
C THR A 220 5.91 -2.78 5.50
N THR A 221 7.05 -2.58 6.12
CA THR A 221 7.37 -1.36 6.86
C THR A 221 8.81 -0.95 6.61
N VAL A 222 9.22 0.20 7.15
CA VAL A 222 10.64 0.59 7.19
C VAL A 222 11.42 -0.34 8.11
N ILE A 223 12.76 -0.31 8.04
CA ILE A 223 13.61 -1.00 9.01
C ILE A 223 13.15 -0.63 10.42
N ASN A 224 12.86 -1.63 11.23
CA ASN A 224 12.29 -1.41 12.55
C ASN A 224 13.34 -1.72 13.65
N GLY A 225 13.53 -0.76 14.55
CA GLY A 225 14.13 -1.05 15.84
C GLY A 225 13.18 -1.94 16.67
N ILE A 226 13.69 -2.65 17.63
CA ILE A 226 12.87 -3.49 18.50
C ILE A 226 12.28 -2.67 19.66
N TYR A 227 11.18 -3.16 20.22
CA TYR A 227 10.39 -2.54 21.30
C TYR A 227 9.52 -1.33 20.90
N THR A 228 9.33 -1.06 19.63
CA THR A 228 8.37 -0.05 19.20
C THR A 228 7.01 -0.28 19.86
N ASN A 229 6.46 0.75 20.49
CA ASN A 229 5.19 0.68 21.22
C ASN A 229 5.14 -0.44 22.28
N ASN A 230 6.27 -0.76 22.92
CA ASN A 230 6.43 -1.81 23.94
C ASN A 230 6.06 -3.24 23.50
N SER A 231 5.72 -3.47 22.24
CA SER A 231 5.23 -4.76 21.73
C SER A 231 5.82 -5.16 20.37
N ASN A 232 6.78 -4.41 19.84
CA ASN A 232 7.26 -4.54 18.46
C ASN A 232 6.14 -4.45 17.42
N ALA A 233 5.12 -3.64 17.67
CA ALA A 233 4.04 -3.43 16.75
C ALA A 233 4.59 -2.87 15.41
N VAL A 234 4.08 -3.39 14.31
CA VAL A 234 4.39 -2.87 12.99
C VAL A 234 3.84 -1.45 12.88
N VAL A 235 4.67 -0.52 12.45
CA VAL A 235 4.29 0.86 12.18
C VAL A 235 4.23 1.04 10.67
N GLU A 236 3.13 1.56 10.17
CA GLU A 236 2.89 1.77 8.75
C GLU A 236 2.68 3.25 8.37
N ASN A 237 2.58 4.13 9.38
CA ASN A 237 2.36 5.56 9.18
C ASN A 237 3.42 6.35 9.94
N PHE A 238 4.11 7.21 9.21
CA PHE A 238 5.22 8.00 9.73
C PHE A 238 5.08 9.46 9.32
N TYR A 239 5.50 10.36 10.18
CA TYR A 239 5.83 11.73 9.81
C TYR A 239 7.26 11.77 9.28
N ILE A 240 7.47 12.45 8.17
CA ILE A 240 8.80 12.69 7.60
C ILE A 240 9.32 13.97 8.22
N LEU A 241 10.29 13.88 9.13
CA LEU A 241 10.87 15.06 9.78
C LEU A 241 11.98 15.70 8.93
N LYS A 242 12.65 14.86 8.15
CA LYS A 242 13.67 15.29 7.20
C LYS A 242 13.75 14.29 6.05
N LEU A 243 13.88 14.80 4.84
CA LEU A 243 14.13 14.00 3.64
C LEU A 243 14.94 14.83 2.66
N ASP A 244 16.17 14.41 2.43
CA ASP A 244 17.05 14.96 1.41
C ASP A 244 17.88 13.84 0.74
N GLU A 245 18.91 14.20 -0.02
CA GLU A 245 19.75 13.22 -0.71
C GLU A 245 20.46 12.26 0.25
N ASP A 246 20.79 12.71 1.47
CA ASP A 246 21.69 12.04 2.40
C ASP A 246 20.98 11.54 3.68
N GLU A 247 19.80 12.03 3.98
CA GLU A 247 19.14 11.74 5.26
C GLU A 247 17.63 11.53 5.12
N LEU A 248 17.13 10.51 5.82
CA LEU A 248 15.70 10.28 6.04
C LEU A 248 15.46 10.13 7.54
N VAL A 249 14.71 11.07 8.11
CA VAL A 249 14.29 11.02 9.52
C VAL A 249 12.79 10.87 9.59
N LEU A 250 12.36 9.82 10.29
CA LEU A 250 10.95 9.50 10.48
C LEU A 250 10.56 9.56 11.95
N SER A 251 9.29 9.87 12.21
CA SER A 251 8.70 9.77 13.54
C SER A 251 7.30 9.16 13.47
N SER A 252 6.95 8.36 14.49
CA SER A 252 5.58 7.86 14.66
C SER A 252 5.20 7.92 16.14
N PRO A 253 4.08 8.57 16.50
CA PRO A 253 3.59 8.58 17.87
C PRO A 253 3.08 7.21 18.29
N GLU A 254 3.14 6.90 19.59
CA GLU A 254 2.47 5.72 20.13
C GLU A 254 0.95 5.81 19.90
N PRO A 255 0.27 4.66 19.79
CA PRO A 255 -1.17 4.63 19.63
C PRO A 255 -1.90 5.45 20.72
N GLY A 256 -2.78 6.36 20.25
CA GLY A 256 -3.54 7.25 21.14
C GLY A 256 -2.84 8.56 21.53
N VAL A 257 -1.57 8.73 21.18
CA VAL A 257 -0.86 10.01 21.39
C VAL A 257 -1.27 11.01 20.31
N THR A 258 -1.81 12.14 20.74
CA THR A 258 -2.21 13.26 19.85
C THR A 258 -1.59 14.59 20.25
N GLY A 259 -1.23 14.74 21.52
CA GLY A 259 -0.67 15.96 22.10
C GLY A 259 0.84 16.04 21.96
N ASP A 260 1.35 17.27 22.00
CA ASP A 260 2.79 17.55 22.02
C ASP A 260 3.44 16.87 23.23
N TRP A 261 4.69 16.42 23.06
CA TRP A 261 5.47 15.74 24.09
C TRP A 261 4.91 14.38 24.56
N GLY A 262 3.87 13.82 23.93
CA GLY A 262 3.56 12.41 24.10
C GLY A 262 4.65 11.52 23.53
N THR A 263 4.69 10.24 23.89
CA THR A 263 5.73 9.33 23.41
C THR A 263 5.63 9.13 21.91
N ALA A 264 6.74 9.32 21.22
CA ALA A 264 6.90 8.99 19.81
C ALA A 264 8.22 8.25 19.59
N TRP A 265 8.26 7.48 18.53
CA TRP A 265 9.43 6.75 18.07
C TRP A 265 10.07 7.48 16.91
N PHE A 266 11.40 7.35 16.77
CA PHE A 266 12.20 8.05 15.78
C PHE A 266 13.15 7.07 15.10
N TRP A 267 13.31 7.23 13.79
CA TRP A 267 14.18 6.47 12.92
C TRP A 267 15.04 7.42 12.13
N MET A 268 16.33 7.18 12.07
CA MET A 268 17.29 7.97 11.28
C MET A 268 18.03 7.04 10.33
N PHE A 269 17.94 7.35 9.07
CA PHE A 269 18.52 6.56 7.99
C PHE A 269 19.41 7.40 7.10
N LYS A 270 20.42 6.75 6.53
CA LYS A 270 21.23 7.30 5.45
C LYS A 270 21.20 6.37 4.23
N PRO A 271 21.53 6.89 3.03
CA PRO A 271 21.70 6.04 1.87
C PRO A 271 22.82 5.02 2.11
N LYS A 272 22.61 3.79 1.64
CA LYS A 272 23.67 2.82 1.53
C LYS A 272 24.62 3.25 0.41
N SER A 273 25.87 3.54 0.75
CA SER A 273 26.91 3.83 -0.27
C SER A 273 26.98 2.68 -1.28
N LYS A 274 27.16 3.04 -2.54
CA LYS A 274 27.37 2.09 -3.63
C LYS A 274 28.69 1.38 -3.51
#